data_8a3c026ea6637ae7911f830fa7ca0c5d
#
_entry.id   8a3c026ea6637ae7911f830fa7ca0c5d
#
_cell.length_a   1.000
_cell.length_b   1.000
_cell.length_c   1.000
_cell.angle_alpha   90.00
_cell.angle_beta   90.00
_cell.angle_gamma   90.00
#
_symmetry.space_group_name_H-M   'P 1'
#
loop_
_entity.id
_entity.type
_entity.pdbx_description
1 polymer ?
#
loop_
_entity_poly.entity_id
_entity_poly.type
_entity_poly.pdbx_seq_one_letter_code
_entity_poly.pdbx_strand_id
1 'polypeptide(L)'
;MKTKNFFTVMAAAAALFLSAALPSAASDTKVGTDGAAFMKIPTGSPRAQAMGNNGVSLAEGGEAMGINPAGIASAQMREVSYANMSWFQEYSGQYLSYVHPIGQSVVGINLGYYGIDGFDVRDSEGKPQYGADVKVRNGYTSLAIAKGFFLEKLLIGVSAKQVLEDNYTTEYKNLVFDLGVILRIGRKLSLGWAGQNFSGKKHQVVKVNRLGGAYAFNPFMTLALEQKTYSDRKGRLGGGVEFSLPEEVLQVGRVSVRAGYSPADNLGKNLDDKSLGSLGLSDISGWSFGVGLYSAQALGYGMGFDYTLAPYGSLGKASQLALRFQF
;
A
#
# COMPACT_ATOMS: atom_id res chain seq x y z
N MET A 1 28.46 -4.25 26.19
CA MET A 1 27.13 -4.91 26.25
C MET A 1 26.14 -4.50 25.13
N LYS A 2 26.19 -3.31 24.56
CA LYS A 2 25.23 -2.83 23.53
C LYS A 2 25.41 -3.47 22.14
N THR A 3 26.61 -3.88 21.75
CA THR A 3 26.88 -4.47 20.41
C THR A 3 26.38 -5.91 20.26
N LYS A 4 26.48 -6.76 21.31
CA LYS A 4 25.99 -8.14 21.25
C LYS A 4 24.48 -8.20 21.02
N ASN A 5 23.71 -7.33 21.70
CA ASN A 5 22.26 -7.28 21.51
C ASN A 5 21.85 -6.84 20.10
N PHE A 6 22.64 -5.96 19.47
CA PHE A 6 22.40 -5.52 18.09
C PHE A 6 22.52 -6.67 17.10
N PHE A 7 23.61 -7.46 17.18
CA PHE A 7 23.80 -8.61 16.28
C PHE A 7 22.74 -9.70 16.51
N THR A 8 22.32 -9.95 17.74
CA THR A 8 21.25 -10.93 18.03
C THR A 8 19.91 -10.50 17.46
N VAL A 9 19.54 -9.21 17.59
CA VAL A 9 18.31 -8.67 17.03
C VAL A 9 18.38 -8.62 15.50
N MET A 10 19.54 -8.29 14.94
CA MET A 10 19.77 -8.36 13.48
C MET A 10 19.62 -9.79 12.94
N ALA A 11 20.18 -10.77 13.65
CA ALA A 11 20.05 -12.19 13.28
C ALA A 11 18.58 -12.66 13.39
N ALA A 12 17.87 -12.27 14.44
CA ALA A 12 16.45 -12.58 14.59
C ALA A 12 15.58 -11.90 13.51
N ALA A 13 15.86 -10.64 13.17
CA ALA A 13 15.20 -9.96 12.06
C ALA A 13 15.50 -10.64 10.73
N ALA A 14 16.77 -11.00 10.46
CA ALA A 14 17.15 -11.73 9.24
C ALA A 14 16.49 -13.12 9.17
N ALA A 15 16.36 -13.84 10.28
CA ALA A 15 15.65 -15.11 10.35
C ALA A 15 14.15 -14.95 10.07
N LEU A 16 13.52 -13.88 10.57
CA LEU A 16 12.13 -13.50 10.23
C LEU A 16 11.99 -13.18 8.74
N PHE A 17 12.94 -12.46 8.15
CA PHE A 17 12.95 -12.19 6.72
C PHE A 17 13.11 -13.48 5.89
N LEU A 18 13.99 -14.41 6.30
CA LEU A 18 14.15 -15.68 5.60
C LEU A 18 12.91 -16.58 5.73
N SER A 19 12.28 -16.64 6.89
CA SER A 19 11.06 -17.44 7.08
C SER A 19 9.83 -16.86 6.35
N ALA A 20 9.77 -15.55 6.21
CA ALA A 20 8.72 -14.86 5.45
C ALA A 20 8.90 -14.99 3.93
N ALA A 21 10.12 -15.25 3.46
CA ALA A 21 10.45 -15.44 2.05
C ALA A 21 10.01 -16.81 1.49
N LEU A 22 9.59 -17.76 2.34
CA LEU A 22 9.05 -19.02 1.86
C LEU A 22 7.75 -18.76 1.10
N PRO A 23 7.68 -19.14 -0.19
CA PRO A 23 6.47 -18.94 -0.97
C PRO A 23 5.34 -19.72 -0.29
N SER A 24 4.35 -19.01 0.24
CA SER A 24 3.08 -19.64 0.54
C SER A 24 2.52 -20.10 -0.81
N ALA A 25 2.57 -21.38 -1.06
CA ALA A 25 1.95 -22.00 -2.23
C ALA A 25 0.43 -21.92 -2.06
N ALA A 26 -0.16 -20.73 -2.30
CA ALA A 26 -1.58 -20.62 -2.49
C ALA A 26 -1.93 -21.44 -3.72
N SER A 27 -2.76 -22.46 -3.55
CA SER A 27 -3.27 -23.28 -4.65
C SER A 27 -4.09 -22.40 -5.59
N ASP A 28 -3.92 -22.57 -6.91
CA ASP A 28 -4.71 -21.88 -7.93
C ASP A 28 -6.24 -22.03 -7.78
N THR A 29 -6.68 -22.98 -6.95
CA THR A 29 -8.09 -23.27 -6.67
C THR A 29 -8.73 -22.32 -5.66
N LYS A 30 -7.98 -21.37 -5.09
CA LYS A 30 -8.46 -20.47 -4.01
C LYS A 30 -8.56 -19.00 -4.43
N VAL A 31 -8.52 -18.69 -5.72
CA VAL A 31 -8.58 -17.29 -6.18
C VAL A 31 -9.93 -16.67 -5.83
N GLY A 32 -9.91 -15.55 -5.09
CA GLY A 32 -11.09 -14.79 -4.73
C GLY A 32 -11.99 -15.42 -3.66
N THR A 33 -11.47 -16.37 -2.87
CA THR A 33 -12.25 -17.07 -1.84
C THR A 33 -12.32 -16.32 -0.50
N ASP A 34 -11.45 -15.32 -0.29
CA ASP A 34 -11.42 -14.54 0.94
C ASP A 34 -12.20 -13.24 0.78
N GLY A 35 -12.94 -12.84 1.82
CA GLY A 35 -13.70 -11.59 1.88
C GLY A 35 -12.83 -10.34 1.92
N ALA A 36 -13.46 -9.18 1.93
CA ALA A 36 -12.85 -7.86 1.92
C ALA A 36 -11.83 -7.68 0.77
N ALA A 37 -12.23 -8.06 -0.45
CA ALA A 37 -11.38 -8.03 -1.64
C ALA A 37 -10.82 -6.62 -1.93
N PHE A 38 -11.51 -5.56 -1.50
CA PHE A 38 -11.07 -4.17 -1.62
C PHE A 38 -9.73 -3.90 -0.89
N MET A 39 -9.36 -4.71 0.11
CA MET A 39 -8.07 -4.61 0.78
C MET A 39 -6.88 -5.03 -0.10
N LYS A 40 -7.11 -5.59 -1.28
CA LYS A 40 -6.08 -5.89 -2.30
C LYS A 40 -5.79 -4.68 -3.20
N ILE A 41 -6.68 -3.70 -3.24
CA ILE A 41 -6.49 -2.47 -4.02
C ILE A 41 -5.36 -1.67 -3.36
N PRO A 42 -4.49 -0.98 -4.15
CA PRO A 42 -3.43 -0.16 -3.59
C PRO A 42 -3.96 0.82 -2.55
N THR A 43 -3.36 0.81 -1.39
CA THR A 43 -3.75 1.67 -0.28
C THR A 43 -3.26 3.09 -0.53
N GLY A 44 -3.99 4.11 -0.20
CA GLY A 44 -3.79 5.54 -0.37
C GLY A 44 -2.37 6.13 -0.36
N SER A 45 -1.41 5.45 -0.96
CA SER A 45 -0.05 5.92 -1.18
C SER A 45 0.29 5.93 -2.69
N PRO A 46 0.14 7.10 -3.35
CA PRO A 46 0.54 7.27 -4.75
C PRO A 46 2.01 6.91 -4.98
N ARG A 47 2.90 7.23 -4.03
CA ARG A 47 4.31 6.87 -4.12
C ARG A 47 4.51 5.36 -4.28
N ALA A 48 3.89 4.57 -3.42
CA ALA A 48 4.01 3.11 -3.49
C ALA A 48 3.38 2.56 -4.77
N GLN A 49 2.22 3.09 -5.20
CA GLN A 49 1.57 2.70 -6.43
C GLN A 49 2.43 3.00 -7.65
N ALA A 50 3.03 4.21 -7.72
CA ALA A 50 3.93 4.60 -8.80
C ALA A 50 5.18 3.72 -8.91
N MET A 51 5.59 3.12 -7.80
CA MET A 51 6.70 2.18 -7.71
C MET A 51 6.28 0.72 -7.99
N GLY A 52 5.18 0.48 -8.72
CA GLY A 52 4.64 -0.86 -8.96
C GLY A 52 3.97 -1.45 -7.72
N ASN A 53 3.37 -0.61 -6.89
CA ASN A 53 2.82 -0.96 -5.58
C ASN A 53 3.86 -1.53 -4.60
N ASN A 54 5.13 -1.12 -4.72
CA ASN A 54 6.26 -1.53 -3.87
C ASN A 54 6.57 -0.44 -2.85
N GLY A 55 6.24 -0.68 -1.61
CA GLY A 55 6.38 0.33 -0.56
C GLY A 55 6.79 -0.24 0.80
N VAL A 56 6.89 -1.57 0.96
CA VAL A 56 7.06 -2.18 2.29
C VAL A 56 8.34 -1.75 3.00
N SER A 57 9.40 -1.49 2.26
CA SER A 57 10.69 -1.02 2.79
C SER A 57 10.88 0.50 2.73
N LEU A 58 10.00 1.20 2.00
CA LEU A 58 10.02 2.66 1.80
C LEU A 58 8.86 3.37 2.49
N ALA A 59 8.02 2.63 3.22
CA ALA A 59 6.86 3.18 3.92
C ALA A 59 7.28 4.23 4.94
N GLU A 60 6.65 5.41 4.88
CA GLU A 60 6.91 6.54 5.79
C GLU A 60 5.64 7.37 5.98
N GLY A 61 5.55 8.10 7.10
CA GLY A 61 4.43 8.97 7.39
C GLY A 61 3.09 8.24 7.53
N GLY A 62 1.99 8.98 7.42
CA GLY A 62 0.64 8.44 7.58
C GLY A 62 0.22 7.41 6.54
N GLU A 63 0.72 7.55 5.30
CA GLU A 63 0.46 6.60 4.21
C GLU A 63 1.04 5.20 4.49
N ALA A 64 2.06 5.11 5.36
CA ALA A 64 2.68 3.84 5.74
C ALA A 64 1.70 2.88 6.41
N MET A 65 0.69 3.38 7.12
CA MET A 65 -0.25 2.55 7.87
C MET A 65 -0.98 1.52 7.01
N GLY A 66 -1.22 1.84 5.74
CA GLY A 66 -1.83 0.92 4.78
C GLY A 66 -0.86 -0.10 4.15
N ILE A 67 0.44 0.06 4.35
CA ILE A 67 1.50 -0.73 3.68
C ILE A 67 2.33 -1.50 4.69
N ASN A 68 2.93 -0.78 5.63
CA ASN A 68 3.79 -1.30 6.69
C ASN A 68 3.70 -0.38 7.90
N PRO A 69 3.00 -0.74 8.98
CA PRO A 69 2.79 0.13 10.13
C PRO A 69 4.08 0.58 10.81
N ALA A 70 5.20 -0.14 10.61
CA ALA A 70 6.51 0.30 11.13
C ALA A 70 6.95 1.64 10.53
N GLY A 71 6.50 1.98 9.34
CA GLY A 71 6.92 3.20 8.64
C GLY A 71 6.50 4.48 9.33
N ILE A 72 5.44 4.49 10.16
CA ILE A 72 5.06 5.68 10.90
C ILE A 72 6.13 6.09 11.94
N ALA A 73 6.98 5.14 12.39
CA ALA A 73 8.05 5.44 13.34
C ALA A 73 9.09 6.46 12.81
N SER A 74 9.12 6.69 11.49
CA SER A 74 10.00 7.70 10.89
C SER A 74 9.44 9.12 10.97
N ALA A 75 8.19 9.32 11.39
CA ALA A 75 7.59 10.64 11.50
C ALA A 75 8.21 11.41 12.67
N GLN A 76 8.79 12.57 12.39
CA GLN A 76 9.39 13.45 13.38
C GLN A 76 8.46 14.61 13.75
N MET A 77 7.46 14.91 12.93
CA MET A 77 6.44 15.94 13.12
C MET A 77 5.05 15.31 13.04
N ARG A 78 4.05 16.01 13.51
CA ARG A 78 2.67 15.63 13.28
C ARG A 78 2.38 15.72 11.79
N GLU A 79 1.63 14.77 11.27
CA GLU A 79 1.30 14.72 9.85
C GLU A 79 -0.16 14.37 9.66
N VAL A 80 -0.82 15.09 8.79
CA VAL A 80 -2.10 14.73 8.20
C VAL A 80 -1.87 14.41 6.74
N SER A 81 -2.37 13.28 6.27
CA SER A 81 -2.35 12.93 4.84
C SER A 81 -3.75 12.59 4.36
N TYR A 82 -4.11 13.13 3.21
CA TYR A 82 -5.33 12.77 2.50
C TYR A 82 -4.98 12.23 1.12
N ALA A 83 -5.60 11.13 0.72
CA ALA A 83 -5.46 10.63 -0.63
C ALA A 83 -6.82 10.28 -1.23
N ASN A 84 -6.94 10.55 -2.53
CA ASN A 84 -8.09 10.17 -3.34
C ASN A 84 -7.63 9.25 -4.45
N MET A 85 -8.35 8.16 -4.66
CA MET A 85 -8.11 7.18 -5.70
C MET A 85 -9.34 7.09 -6.61
N SER A 86 -9.12 7.22 -7.91
CA SER A 86 -10.05 6.82 -8.93
C SER A 86 -9.58 5.49 -9.53
N TRP A 87 -10.41 4.46 -9.41
CA TRP A 87 -10.17 3.13 -9.94
C TRP A 87 -11.00 2.94 -11.20
N PHE A 88 -10.75 1.87 -11.95
CA PHE A 88 -11.60 1.56 -13.11
C PHE A 88 -13.04 1.22 -12.69
N GLN A 89 -13.99 1.34 -13.63
CA GLN A 89 -15.43 1.10 -13.42
C GLN A 89 -16.05 1.93 -12.28
N GLU A 90 -15.67 3.23 -12.20
CA GLU A 90 -16.22 4.19 -11.25
C GLU A 90 -15.99 3.85 -9.77
N TYR A 91 -15.20 2.81 -9.48
CA TYR A 91 -14.82 2.51 -8.12
C TYR A 91 -13.84 3.56 -7.59
N SER A 92 -14.16 4.14 -6.47
CA SER A 92 -13.34 5.19 -5.85
C SER A 92 -12.86 4.80 -4.46
N GLY A 93 -11.75 5.39 -4.03
CA GLY A 93 -11.22 5.24 -2.67
C GLY A 93 -10.76 6.57 -2.10
N GLN A 94 -11.03 6.78 -0.83
CA GLN A 94 -10.58 7.94 -0.07
C GLN A 94 -9.84 7.46 1.18
N TYR A 95 -8.77 8.15 1.51
CA TYR A 95 -7.91 7.83 2.64
C TYR A 95 -7.61 9.09 3.43
N LEU A 96 -7.71 9.00 4.73
CA LEU A 96 -7.31 10.05 5.65
C LEU A 96 -6.46 9.42 6.73
N SER A 97 -5.29 9.96 6.97
CA SER A 97 -4.42 9.52 8.06
C SER A 97 -3.90 10.68 8.88
N TYR A 98 -3.68 10.41 10.16
CA TYR A 98 -3.00 11.31 11.09
C TYR A 98 -1.97 10.52 11.88
N VAL A 99 -0.76 11.04 11.97
CA VAL A 99 0.30 10.48 12.81
C VAL A 99 0.83 11.53 13.79
N HIS A 100 1.14 11.07 14.99
CA HIS A 100 1.57 11.91 16.11
C HIS A 100 2.76 11.30 16.83
N PRO A 101 3.94 11.91 16.77
CA PRO A 101 5.08 11.51 17.57
C PRO A 101 4.81 11.75 19.08
N ILE A 102 5.00 10.71 19.91
CA ILE A 102 4.84 10.76 21.35
C ILE A 102 6.09 10.16 22.00
N GLY A 103 6.99 11.03 22.44
CA GLY A 103 8.28 10.62 23.01
C GLY A 103 9.12 9.83 21.99
N GLN A 104 9.35 8.54 22.25
CA GLN A 104 10.13 7.67 21.36
C GLN A 104 9.25 6.80 20.44
N SER A 105 7.95 6.97 20.50
CA SER A 105 6.98 6.20 19.72
C SER A 105 6.14 7.15 18.88
N VAL A 106 5.52 6.60 17.84
CA VAL A 106 4.58 7.33 17.00
C VAL A 106 3.26 6.57 17.02
N VAL A 107 2.16 7.26 17.25
CA VAL A 107 0.81 6.71 17.10
C VAL A 107 0.17 7.26 15.84
N GLY A 108 -0.76 6.51 15.28
CA GLY A 108 -1.46 6.94 14.07
C GLY A 108 -2.88 6.41 14.01
N ILE A 109 -3.72 7.15 13.31
CA ILE A 109 -5.06 6.74 12.89
C ILE A 109 -5.16 6.84 11.37
N ASN A 110 -5.81 5.87 10.75
CA ASN A 110 -6.04 5.84 9.31
C ASN A 110 -7.47 5.40 9.04
N LEU A 111 -8.12 6.08 8.11
CA LEU A 111 -9.46 5.79 7.62
C LEU A 111 -9.38 5.53 6.12
N GLY A 112 -9.92 4.41 5.68
CA GLY A 112 -10.08 4.09 4.26
C GLY A 112 -11.55 3.90 3.95
N TYR A 113 -12.02 4.54 2.89
CA TYR A 113 -13.37 4.39 2.36
C TYR A 113 -13.29 4.03 0.89
N TYR A 114 -14.09 3.08 0.46
CA TYR A 114 -14.18 2.62 -0.91
C TYR A 114 -15.63 2.49 -1.30
N GLY A 115 -15.98 2.90 -2.49
CA GLY A 115 -17.35 2.83 -2.95
C GLY A 115 -17.49 2.82 -4.45
N ILE A 116 -18.62 2.30 -4.87
CA ILE A 116 -19.17 2.45 -6.20
C ILE A 116 -20.65 2.78 -6.06
N ASP A 117 -21.08 3.81 -6.75
CA ASP A 117 -22.44 4.30 -6.78
C ASP A 117 -22.95 4.26 -8.24
N GLY A 118 -24.24 4.56 -8.45
CA GLY A 118 -24.77 4.75 -9.79
C GLY A 118 -25.10 3.47 -10.55
N PHE A 119 -25.42 2.38 -9.85
CA PHE A 119 -25.86 1.14 -10.49
C PHE A 119 -27.18 1.36 -11.25
N ASP A 120 -27.24 0.93 -12.50
CA ASP A 120 -28.48 0.88 -13.28
C ASP A 120 -29.34 -0.31 -12.80
N VAL A 121 -30.26 -0.02 -11.90
CA VAL A 121 -31.16 -1.01 -11.29
C VAL A 121 -32.34 -1.25 -12.22
N ARG A 122 -32.56 -2.50 -12.60
CA ARG A 122 -33.65 -2.90 -13.47
C ARG A 122 -34.48 -4.01 -12.81
N ASP A 123 -35.77 -4.07 -13.13
CA ASP A 123 -36.64 -5.17 -12.73
C ASP A 123 -36.38 -6.44 -13.55
N SER A 124 -37.12 -7.50 -13.25
CA SER A 124 -37.04 -8.78 -13.98
C SER A 124 -37.44 -8.68 -15.45
N GLU A 125 -38.12 -7.61 -15.87
CA GLU A 125 -38.52 -7.33 -17.25
C GLU A 125 -37.55 -6.39 -17.95
N GLY A 126 -36.46 -5.98 -17.27
CA GLY A 126 -35.42 -5.10 -17.81
C GLY A 126 -35.77 -3.60 -17.78
N LYS A 127 -36.86 -3.18 -17.11
CA LYS A 127 -37.26 -1.78 -16.99
C LYS A 127 -36.43 -1.08 -15.90
N PRO A 128 -35.90 0.14 -16.15
CA PRO A 128 -35.20 0.90 -15.13
C PRO A 128 -36.04 1.19 -13.91
N GLN A 129 -35.52 0.90 -12.71
CA GLN A 129 -36.16 1.25 -11.46
C GLN A 129 -35.63 2.58 -10.95
N TYR A 130 -36.31 3.66 -11.30
CA TYR A 130 -35.95 5.00 -10.85
C TYR A 130 -36.21 5.13 -9.34
N GLY A 131 -35.15 5.42 -8.57
CA GLY A 131 -35.20 5.58 -7.12
C GLY A 131 -34.68 4.39 -6.32
N ALA A 132 -34.30 3.30 -6.96
CA ALA A 132 -33.52 2.25 -6.30
C ALA A 132 -32.07 2.72 -6.18
N ASP A 133 -31.61 2.95 -4.95
CA ASP A 133 -30.26 3.43 -4.64
C ASP A 133 -29.41 2.25 -4.15
N VAL A 134 -28.81 1.52 -5.11
CA VAL A 134 -27.86 0.44 -4.80
C VAL A 134 -26.48 1.02 -4.69
N LYS A 135 -25.84 0.81 -3.55
CA LYS A 135 -24.48 1.28 -3.25
C LYS A 135 -23.68 0.15 -2.64
N VAL A 136 -22.44 0.02 -3.06
CA VAL A 136 -21.44 -0.82 -2.40
C VAL A 136 -20.50 0.10 -1.63
N ARG A 137 -20.37 -0.12 -0.31
CA ARG A 137 -19.58 0.72 0.57
C ARG A 137 -18.71 -0.15 1.44
N ASN A 138 -17.42 -0.01 1.27
CA ASN A 138 -16.40 -0.74 2.01
C ASN A 138 -15.47 0.24 2.71
N GLY A 139 -14.91 -0.17 3.82
CA GLY A 139 -13.98 0.71 4.50
C GLY A 139 -13.28 0.08 5.68
N TYR A 140 -12.38 0.82 6.25
CA TYR A 140 -11.72 0.44 7.49
C TYR A 140 -11.31 1.66 8.31
N THR A 141 -11.23 1.44 9.62
CA THR A 141 -10.58 2.34 10.58
C THR A 141 -9.42 1.59 11.20
N SER A 142 -8.24 2.19 11.23
CA SER A 142 -7.03 1.57 11.77
C SER A 142 -6.37 2.47 12.82
N LEU A 143 -5.93 1.88 13.91
CA LEU A 143 -5.08 2.50 14.92
C LEU A 143 -3.73 1.80 14.92
N ALA A 144 -2.64 2.57 14.91
CA ALA A 144 -1.29 2.02 14.88
C ALA A 144 -0.39 2.65 15.94
N ILE A 145 0.60 1.88 16.37
CA ILE A 145 1.72 2.36 17.15
C ILE A 145 3.01 1.78 16.58
N ALA A 146 4.04 2.60 16.46
CA ALA A 146 5.36 2.15 16.03
C ALA A 146 6.47 2.85 16.80
N LYS A 147 7.64 2.20 16.82
CA LYS A 147 8.85 2.70 17.48
C LYS A 147 10.10 2.38 16.70
N GLY A 148 11.02 3.35 16.65
CA GLY A 148 12.37 3.18 16.14
C GLY A 148 13.35 2.76 17.24
N PHE A 149 14.24 1.85 16.89
CA PHE A 149 15.31 1.32 17.73
C PHE A 149 16.67 1.52 17.07
N PHE A 150 17.73 1.59 17.88
CA PHE A 150 19.12 1.70 17.40
C PHE A 150 19.33 2.88 16.45
N LEU A 151 18.89 4.08 16.85
CA LEU A 151 18.92 5.29 16.01
C LEU A 151 18.17 5.08 14.68
N GLU A 152 16.95 4.57 14.79
CA GLU A 152 16.03 4.30 13.65
C GLU A 152 16.55 3.30 12.62
N LYS A 153 17.54 2.49 12.96
CA LYS A 153 17.98 1.39 12.09
C LYS A 153 16.97 0.26 12.03
N LEU A 154 16.18 0.06 13.09
CA LEU A 154 15.11 -0.92 13.16
C LEU A 154 13.81 -0.21 13.57
N LEU A 155 12.80 -0.27 12.71
CA LEU A 155 11.47 0.24 12.98
C LEU A 155 10.53 -0.96 13.15
N ILE A 156 9.70 -0.93 14.16
CA ILE A 156 8.68 -1.95 14.43
C ILE A 156 7.35 -1.25 14.65
N GLY A 157 6.28 -1.76 14.07
CA GLY A 157 4.95 -1.21 14.19
C GLY A 157 3.88 -2.29 14.20
N VAL A 158 2.80 -2.00 14.90
CA VAL A 158 1.59 -2.82 14.96
C VAL A 158 0.38 -1.96 14.71
N SER A 159 -0.67 -2.52 14.13
CA SER A 159 -1.96 -1.86 13.98
C SER A 159 -3.11 -2.79 14.26
N ALA A 160 -4.23 -2.22 14.69
CA ALA A 160 -5.53 -2.88 14.78
C ALA A 160 -6.49 -2.17 13.83
N LYS A 161 -7.19 -2.95 13.00
CA LYS A 161 -8.12 -2.46 11.98
C LYS A 161 -9.51 -3.05 12.19
N GLN A 162 -10.52 -2.20 12.21
CA GLN A 162 -11.92 -2.55 12.02
C GLN A 162 -12.23 -2.46 10.53
N VAL A 163 -12.51 -3.57 9.89
CA VAL A 163 -12.88 -3.67 8.46
C VAL A 163 -14.39 -3.80 8.36
N LEU A 164 -14.98 -3.01 7.46
CA LEU A 164 -16.41 -3.00 7.14
C LEU A 164 -16.56 -3.34 5.66
N GLU A 165 -17.40 -4.30 5.35
CA GLU A 165 -17.76 -4.68 3.98
C GLU A 165 -19.29 -4.70 3.88
N ASP A 166 -19.83 -3.78 3.07
CA ASP A 166 -21.24 -3.68 2.77
C ASP A 166 -21.45 -3.89 1.27
N ASN A 167 -21.99 -5.03 0.92
CA ASN A 167 -22.26 -5.46 -0.44
C ASN A 167 -23.76 -5.42 -0.76
N TYR A 168 -24.47 -4.39 -0.27
CA TYR A 168 -25.91 -4.15 -0.45
C TYR A 168 -26.82 -5.15 0.27
N THR A 169 -26.55 -6.45 0.15
CA THR A 169 -27.39 -7.52 0.76
C THR A 169 -26.84 -8.01 2.10
N THR A 170 -25.55 -7.82 2.32
CA THR A 170 -24.85 -8.36 3.50
C THR A 170 -23.80 -7.39 4.01
N GLU A 171 -23.78 -7.19 5.31
CA GLU A 171 -22.79 -6.40 6.01
C GLU A 171 -21.87 -7.30 6.86
N TYR A 172 -20.57 -7.16 6.70
CA TYR A 172 -19.56 -7.86 7.49
C TYR A 172 -18.67 -6.88 8.25
N LYS A 173 -18.45 -7.17 9.53
CA LYS A 173 -17.53 -6.43 10.40
C LYS A 173 -16.47 -7.36 10.93
N ASN A 174 -15.19 -7.01 10.68
CA ASN A 174 -14.06 -7.82 11.08
C ASN A 174 -13.01 -6.97 11.78
N LEU A 175 -12.46 -7.47 12.89
CA LEU A 175 -11.29 -6.91 13.52
C LEU A 175 -10.06 -7.69 13.08
N VAL A 176 -9.07 -7.01 12.54
CA VAL A 176 -7.82 -7.59 12.04
C VAL A 176 -6.63 -6.79 12.55
N PHE A 177 -5.45 -7.41 12.51
CA PHE A 177 -4.21 -6.83 13.01
C PHE A 177 -3.13 -6.87 11.93
N ASP A 178 -2.25 -5.86 11.95
CA ASP A 178 -1.05 -5.85 11.12
C ASP A 178 0.19 -5.78 12.00
N LEU A 179 1.27 -6.34 11.49
CA LEU A 179 2.60 -6.26 12.06
C LEU A 179 3.58 -5.84 10.96
N GLY A 180 4.48 -4.92 11.28
CA GLY A 180 5.46 -4.42 10.34
C GLY A 180 6.84 -4.27 10.93
N VAL A 181 7.85 -4.46 10.09
CA VAL A 181 9.26 -4.26 10.42
C VAL A 181 9.96 -3.59 9.24
N ILE A 182 10.81 -2.59 9.52
CA ILE A 182 11.73 -2.01 8.54
C ILE A 182 13.13 -2.01 9.16
N LEU A 183 14.11 -2.53 8.41
CA LEU A 183 15.51 -2.58 8.79
C LEU A 183 16.33 -1.73 7.82
N ARG A 184 16.98 -0.69 8.32
CA ARG A 184 17.86 0.20 7.55
C ARG A 184 19.31 -0.18 7.78
N ILE A 185 20.00 -0.57 6.72
CA ILE A 185 21.40 -1.00 6.74
C ILE A 185 22.25 0.07 6.07
N GLY A 186 22.94 0.84 6.90
CA GLY A 186 23.66 2.03 6.47
C GLY A 186 22.68 3.10 5.93
N ARG A 187 23.12 3.82 4.90
CA ARG A 187 22.31 4.89 4.26
C ARG A 187 21.65 4.46 2.94
N LYS A 188 21.97 3.26 2.47
CA LYS A 188 21.63 2.84 1.10
C LYS A 188 20.60 1.73 1.05
N LEU A 189 20.61 0.80 1.99
CA LEU A 189 19.78 -0.40 1.94
C LEU A 189 18.69 -0.35 3.01
N SER A 190 17.45 -0.52 2.60
CA SER A 190 16.29 -0.71 3.47
C SER A 190 15.60 -2.03 3.14
N LEU A 191 15.34 -2.85 4.13
CA LEU A 191 14.58 -4.08 4.03
C LEU A 191 13.26 -3.91 4.80
N GLY A 192 12.15 -4.38 4.25
CA GLY A 192 10.84 -4.25 4.85
C GLY A 192 10.08 -5.57 4.83
N TRP A 193 9.38 -5.85 5.91
CA TRP A 193 8.41 -6.93 5.99
C TRP A 193 7.13 -6.42 6.66
N ALA A 194 5.97 -6.83 6.13
CA ALA A 194 4.68 -6.57 6.74
C ALA A 194 3.74 -7.76 6.54
N GLY A 195 3.17 -8.23 7.64
CA GLY A 195 2.03 -9.13 7.62
C GLY A 195 0.77 -8.34 7.95
N GLN A 196 -0.24 -8.43 7.09
CA GLN A 196 -1.43 -7.61 7.19
C GLN A 196 -2.69 -8.48 7.28
N ASN A 197 -3.69 -7.91 7.96
CA ASN A 197 -5.02 -8.49 8.10
C ASN A 197 -5.05 -9.85 8.80
N PHE A 198 -4.23 -10.02 9.85
CA PHE A 198 -4.33 -11.20 10.70
C PHE A 198 -5.65 -11.19 11.45
N SER A 199 -6.44 -12.25 11.30
CA SER A 199 -7.73 -12.44 11.95
C SER A 199 -7.84 -13.86 12.46
N GLY A 200 -8.57 -14.05 13.56
CA GLY A 200 -8.92 -15.38 14.07
C GLY A 200 -9.95 -16.12 13.20
N LYS A 201 -10.65 -15.44 12.31
CA LYS A 201 -11.65 -15.99 11.42
C LYS A 201 -11.08 -16.30 10.05
N LYS A 202 -11.24 -17.53 9.57
CA LYS A 202 -10.80 -17.95 8.24
C LYS A 202 -11.69 -17.33 7.15
N HIS A 203 -11.08 -16.95 6.03
CA HIS A 203 -11.76 -16.49 4.81
C HIS A 203 -12.60 -15.22 4.92
N GLN A 204 -12.59 -14.51 6.03
CA GLN A 204 -13.38 -13.27 6.16
C GLN A 204 -12.64 -12.01 5.67
N VAL A 205 -11.32 -11.98 5.77
CA VAL A 205 -10.50 -10.89 5.24
C VAL A 205 -9.25 -11.48 4.62
N VAL A 206 -8.93 -11.02 3.42
CA VAL A 206 -7.72 -11.44 2.72
C VAL A 206 -6.47 -11.07 3.51
N LYS A 207 -5.62 -12.05 3.80
CA LYS A 207 -4.33 -11.83 4.45
C LYS A 207 -3.30 -11.46 3.39
N VAL A 208 -2.44 -10.51 3.71
CA VAL A 208 -1.37 -10.05 2.82
C VAL A 208 -0.04 -10.16 3.55
N ASN A 209 0.94 -10.78 2.92
CA ASN A 209 2.31 -10.80 3.38
C ASN A 209 3.18 -10.09 2.33
N ARG A 210 3.94 -9.11 2.78
CA ARG A 210 4.78 -8.25 1.95
C ARG A 210 6.22 -8.36 2.44
N LEU A 211 7.15 -8.64 1.53
CA LEU A 211 8.57 -8.68 1.78
C LEU A 211 9.30 -7.95 0.67
N GLY A 212 10.16 -7.00 1.00
CA GLY A 212 10.85 -6.23 -0.02
C GLY A 212 12.09 -5.53 0.48
N GLY A 213 12.81 -4.96 -0.47
CA GLY A 213 14.00 -4.17 -0.23
C GLY A 213 14.08 -2.98 -1.17
N ALA A 214 14.75 -1.94 -0.72
CA ALA A 214 15.05 -0.78 -1.52
C ALA A 214 16.54 -0.44 -1.39
N TYR A 215 17.15 -0.03 -2.50
CA TYR A 215 18.55 0.35 -2.57
C TYR A 215 18.70 1.72 -3.20
N ALA A 216 19.26 2.66 -2.45
CA ALA A 216 19.63 3.98 -2.94
C ALA A 216 21.05 3.93 -3.58
N PHE A 217 21.11 3.93 -4.90
CA PHE A 217 22.38 3.95 -5.62
C PHE A 217 23.17 5.23 -5.32
N ASN A 218 22.47 6.33 -5.32
CA ASN A 218 22.98 7.67 -5.03
C ASN A 218 21.83 8.52 -4.44
N PRO A 219 22.05 9.80 -4.08
CA PRO A 219 21.00 10.68 -3.54
C PRO A 219 19.81 10.90 -4.48
N PHE A 220 19.96 10.61 -5.76
CA PHE A 220 18.94 10.88 -6.77
C PHE A 220 18.12 9.64 -7.17
N MET A 221 18.66 8.42 -7.01
CA MET A 221 18.04 7.23 -7.58
C MET A 221 17.90 6.11 -6.55
N THR A 222 16.68 5.63 -6.39
CA THR A 222 16.32 4.48 -5.54
C THR A 222 15.59 3.41 -6.36
N LEU A 223 16.02 2.16 -6.23
CA LEU A 223 15.35 0.97 -6.75
C LEU A 223 14.65 0.26 -5.59
N ALA A 224 13.42 -0.21 -5.81
CA ALA A 224 12.71 -1.05 -4.87
C ALA A 224 12.19 -2.33 -5.55
N LEU A 225 12.26 -3.43 -4.81
CA LEU A 225 11.70 -4.73 -5.20
C LEU A 225 10.86 -5.26 -4.04
N GLU A 226 9.69 -5.81 -4.34
CA GLU A 226 8.80 -6.35 -3.32
C GLU A 226 8.05 -7.57 -3.83
N GLN A 227 8.03 -8.62 -3.02
CA GLN A 227 7.16 -9.77 -3.20
C GLN A 227 5.93 -9.61 -2.29
N LYS A 228 4.74 -9.77 -2.88
CA LYS A 228 3.46 -9.82 -2.18
C LYS A 228 2.84 -11.18 -2.34
N THR A 229 2.40 -11.76 -1.23
CA THR A 229 1.64 -12.99 -1.20
C THR A 229 0.29 -12.74 -0.55
N TYR A 230 -0.74 -13.38 -1.05
CA TYR A 230 -2.11 -13.26 -0.56
C TYR A 230 -2.62 -14.64 -0.13
N SER A 231 -3.55 -14.68 0.82
CA SER A 231 -4.11 -15.94 1.29
C SER A 231 -4.94 -16.68 0.23
N ASP A 232 -5.44 -15.94 -0.76
CA ASP A 232 -6.38 -16.43 -1.77
C ASP A 232 -5.89 -16.29 -3.22
N ARG A 233 -4.61 -16.03 -3.43
CA ARG A 233 -3.99 -16.01 -4.78
C ARG A 233 -2.47 -16.13 -4.72
N LYS A 234 -1.86 -16.41 -5.88
CA LYS A 234 -0.39 -16.48 -6.01
C LYS A 234 0.29 -15.16 -5.64
N GLY A 235 1.49 -15.30 -5.10
CA GLY A 235 2.37 -14.18 -4.84
C GLY A 235 2.87 -13.52 -6.13
N ARG A 236 3.16 -12.22 -6.04
CA ARG A 236 3.68 -11.40 -7.14
C ARG A 236 4.95 -10.70 -6.73
N LEU A 237 5.89 -10.63 -7.66
CA LEU A 237 7.08 -9.81 -7.53
C LEU A 237 6.87 -8.54 -8.37
N GLY A 238 7.02 -7.39 -7.74
CA GLY A 238 7.00 -6.09 -8.40
C GLY A 238 8.32 -5.35 -8.20
N GLY A 239 8.55 -4.33 -9.00
CA GLY A 239 9.72 -3.47 -8.90
C GLY A 239 9.40 -2.04 -9.30
N GLY A 240 10.20 -1.09 -8.82
CA GLY A 240 10.06 0.31 -9.18
C GLY A 240 11.33 1.09 -8.98
N VAL A 241 11.44 2.19 -9.70
CA VAL A 241 12.53 3.15 -9.63
C VAL A 241 11.96 4.53 -9.30
N GLU A 242 12.61 5.19 -8.37
CA GLU A 242 12.36 6.59 -8.02
C GLU A 242 13.61 7.41 -8.35
N PHE A 243 13.41 8.47 -9.11
CA PHE A 243 14.40 9.51 -9.33
C PHE A 243 13.93 10.77 -8.63
N SER A 244 14.77 11.31 -7.73
CA SER A 244 14.43 12.48 -6.91
C SER A 244 15.52 13.52 -7.05
N LEU A 245 15.12 14.75 -7.35
CA LEU A 245 15.96 15.93 -7.20
C LEU A 245 15.73 16.51 -5.81
N PRO A 246 16.73 16.45 -4.93
CA PRO A 246 16.57 16.88 -3.54
C PRO A 246 16.47 18.41 -3.44
N GLU A 247 15.99 18.88 -2.29
CA GLU A 247 15.78 20.31 -2.03
C GLU A 247 17.08 21.14 -2.12
N GLU A 248 18.21 20.56 -1.75
CA GLU A 248 19.53 21.19 -1.82
C GLU A 248 19.92 21.59 -3.25
N VAL A 249 19.38 20.88 -4.26
CA VAL A 249 19.62 21.18 -5.67
C VAL A 249 18.63 22.22 -6.19
N LEU A 250 17.34 22.10 -5.81
CA LEU A 250 16.27 22.92 -6.35
C LEU A 250 16.00 24.20 -5.52
N GLN A 251 16.45 24.23 -4.26
CA GLN A 251 16.28 25.33 -3.29
C GLN A 251 14.84 25.70 -2.93
N VAL A 252 13.85 24.99 -3.50
CA VAL A 252 12.40 25.24 -3.29
C VAL A 252 11.66 24.01 -2.80
N GLY A 253 12.25 22.83 -2.94
CA GLY A 253 11.63 21.57 -2.55
C GLY A 253 12.21 20.39 -3.31
N ARG A 254 11.75 19.20 -2.98
CA ARG A 254 12.12 17.93 -3.64
C ARG A 254 11.12 17.61 -4.72
N VAL A 255 11.59 17.29 -5.92
CA VAL A 255 10.80 16.78 -7.04
C VAL A 255 11.17 15.32 -7.28
N SER A 256 10.20 14.46 -7.42
CA SER A 256 10.41 13.03 -7.65
C SER A 256 9.62 12.56 -8.87
N VAL A 257 10.25 11.72 -9.69
CA VAL A 257 9.60 11.00 -10.79
C VAL A 257 9.75 9.51 -10.54
N ARG A 258 8.71 8.75 -10.76
CA ARG A 258 8.66 7.33 -10.42
C ARG A 258 8.10 6.52 -11.57
N ALA A 259 8.66 5.33 -11.74
CA ALA A 259 8.11 4.32 -12.63
C ALA A 259 8.19 2.95 -11.94
N GLY A 260 7.18 2.13 -12.13
CA GLY A 260 7.13 0.81 -11.52
C GLY A 260 6.39 -0.19 -12.39
N TYR A 261 6.63 -1.45 -12.08
CA TYR A 261 5.97 -2.57 -12.71
C TYR A 261 5.55 -3.59 -11.66
N SER A 262 4.30 -4.02 -11.72
CA SER A 262 3.76 -5.13 -10.95
C SER A 262 2.95 -6.01 -11.90
N PRO A 263 3.29 -7.31 -12.06
CA PRO A 263 2.59 -8.17 -13.00
C PRO A 263 1.08 -8.13 -12.79
N ALA A 264 0.32 -8.03 -13.87
CA ALA A 264 -1.13 -8.17 -13.83
C ALA A 264 -1.55 -9.58 -13.37
N ASP A 265 -2.77 -9.74 -12.83
CA ASP A 265 -3.30 -11.06 -12.56
C ASP A 265 -3.51 -11.81 -13.87
N ASN A 266 -2.95 -12.99 -13.99
CA ASN A 266 -3.44 -13.93 -14.98
C ASN A 266 -4.84 -14.37 -14.53
N LEU A 267 -5.84 -14.03 -15.31
CA LEU A 267 -7.26 -14.34 -15.06
C LEU A 267 -7.57 -15.85 -15.21
N GLY A 268 -6.60 -16.71 -15.01
CA GLY A 268 -6.71 -18.15 -15.03
C GLY A 268 -5.64 -18.82 -15.88
N LYS A 269 -5.38 -20.10 -15.61
CA LYS A 269 -4.35 -20.90 -16.29
C LYS A 269 -4.65 -21.16 -17.78
N ASN A 270 -5.86 -20.90 -18.22
CA ASN A 270 -6.35 -21.31 -19.54
C ASN A 270 -6.58 -20.14 -20.52
N LEU A 271 -6.21 -18.90 -20.13
CA LEU A 271 -6.18 -17.78 -21.05
C LEU A 271 -4.81 -17.78 -21.72
N ASP A 272 -4.76 -18.16 -22.99
CA ASP A 272 -3.59 -17.97 -23.83
C ASP A 272 -3.16 -16.51 -23.78
N ASP A 273 -1.85 -16.25 -23.82
CA ASP A 273 -1.30 -14.88 -23.92
C ASP A 273 -1.95 -14.08 -25.08
N LYS A 274 -2.37 -14.76 -26.15
CA LYS A 274 -3.11 -14.19 -27.26
C LYS A 274 -4.48 -13.62 -26.84
N SER A 275 -5.17 -14.27 -25.91
CA SER A 275 -6.48 -13.78 -25.41
C SER A 275 -6.32 -12.56 -24.53
N LEU A 276 -5.27 -12.50 -23.70
CA LEU A 276 -4.92 -11.32 -22.91
C LEU A 276 -4.50 -10.16 -23.82
N GLY A 277 -3.74 -10.43 -24.88
CA GLY A 277 -3.36 -9.45 -25.91
C GLY A 277 -4.56 -8.86 -26.64
N SER A 278 -5.53 -9.70 -27.04
CA SER A 278 -6.76 -9.24 -27.71
C SER A 278 -7.66 -8.39 -26.82
N LEU A 279 -7.56 -8.54 -25.51
CA LEU A 279 -8.27 -7.72 -24.51
C LEU A 279 -7.51 -6.45 -24.13
N GLY A 280 -6.33 -6.18 -24.71
CA GLY A 280 -5.48 -5.03 -24.36
C GLY A 280 -4.92 -5.08 -22.94
N LEU A 281 -5.02 -6.24 -22.27
CA LEU A 281 -4.57 -6.41 -20.88
C LEU A 281 -3.07 -6.68 -20.79
N SER A 282 -2.42 -7.09 -21.90
CA SER A 282 -1.01 -7.46 -21.91
C SER A 282 -0.07 -6.31 -22.23
N ASP A 283 -0.48 -5.33 -23.05
CA ASP A 283 0.47 -4.41 -23.67
C ASP A 283 1.01 -3.33 -22.72
N ILE A 284 0.16 -2.78 -21.85
CA ILE A 284 0.57 -1.72 -20.88
C ILE A 284 0.09 -1.97 -19.46
N SER A 285 -0.63 -3.06 -19.21
CA SER A 285 -1.07 -3.41 -17.87
C SER A 285 0.11 -3.77 -16.96
N GLY A 286 0.03 -3.36 -15.71
CA GLY A 286 1.09 -3.61 -14.72
C GLY A 286 2.13 -2.49 -14.58
N TRP A 287 2.25 -1.59 -15.55
CA TRP A 287 3.06 -0.39 -15.39
C TRP A 287 2.36 0.66 -14.51
N SER A 288 3.13 1.48 -13.85
CA SER A 288 2.67 2.64 -13.08
C SER A 288 3.70 3.75 -13.14
N PHE A 289 3.21 4.98 -13.13
CA PHE A 289 4.04 6.18 -13.23
C PHE A 289 3.57 7.19 -12.22
N GLY A 290 4.46 8.01 -11.69
CA GLY A 290 4.06 9.04 -10.74
C GLY A 290 5.05 10.16 -10.60
N VAL A 291 4.54 11.26 -10.06
CA VAL A 291 5.32 12.45 -9.72
C VAL A 291 5.05 12.82 -8.27
N GLY A 292 6.04 13.38 -7.61
CA GLY A 292 5.93 13.86 -6.24
C GLY A 292 6.63 15.20 -6.09
N LEU A 293 6.01 16.06 -5.31
CA LEU A 293 6.55 17.35 -4.91
C LEU A 293 6.54 17.40 -3.38
N TYR A 294 7.61 17.86 -2.78
CA TYR A 294 7.68 18.04 -1.33
C TYR A 294 8.50 19.28 -1.00
N SER A 295 8.02 20.12 -0.12
CA SER A 295 8.75 21.24 0.45
C SER A 295 8.67 21.17 1.98
N ALA A 296 9.83 21.28 2.63
CA ALA A 296 9.90 21.25 4.10
C ALA A 296 9.44 22.58 4.74
N GLN A 297 9.39 23.67 3.96
CA GLN A 297 9.12 25.02 4.47
C GLN A 297 8.05 25.79 3.67
N ALA A 298 7.15 25.09 2.99
CA ALA A 298 6.05 25.76 2.30
C ALA A 298 5.12 26.42 3.32
N LEU A 299 5.05 27.74 3.32
CA LEU A 299 4.24 28.53 4.26
C LEU A 299 4.55 28.24 5.75
N GLY A 300 5.77 27.80 6.08
CA GLY A 300 6.17 27.43 7.44
C GLY A 300 5.84 25.98 7.84
N TYR A 301 5.36 25.18 6.91
CA TYR A 301 4.96 23.78 7.13
C TYR A 301 5.62 22.86 6.11
N GLY A 302 5.74 21.58 6.44
CA GLY A 302 6.07 20.56 5.46
C GLY A 302 4.85 20.22 4.61
N MET A 303 4.95 20.38 3.29
CA MET A 303 3.86 20.08 2.36
C MET A 303 4.32 19.10 1.29
N GLY A 304 3.52 18.07 1.05
CA GLY A 304 3.76 17.07 0.01
C GLY A 304 2.55 16.93 -0.90
N PHE A 305 2.83 16.69 -2.17
CA PHE A 305 1.88 16.34 -3.21
C PHE A 305 2.43 15.16 -3.99
N ASP A 306 1.64 14.13 -4.14
CA ASP A 306 1.99 12.96 -4.95
C ASP A 306 0.84 12.61 -5.88
N TYR A 307 1.15 12.31 -7.13
CA TYR A 307 0.21 11.83 -8.13
C TYR A 307 0.71 10.58 -8.82
N THR A 308 -0.19 9.65 -9.08
CA THR A 308 0.13 8.39 -9.78
C THR A 308 -0.93 8.05 -10.81
N LEU A 309 -0.47 7.50 -11.92
CA LEU A 309 -1.27 6.92 -12.98
C LEU A 309 -0.81 5.47 -13.22
N ALA A 310 -1.77 4.54 -13.24
CA ALA A 310 -1.55 3.12 -13.50
C ALA A 310 -2.54 2.64 -14.58
N PRO A 311 -2.08 2.36 -15.81
CA PRO A 311 -2.90 1.76 -16.85
C PRO A 311 -3.23 0.30 -16.55
N TYR A 312 -4.46 -0.12 -16.86
CA TYR A 312 -4.97 -1.49 -16.71
C TYR A 312 -5.50 -2.05 -18.05
N GLY A 313 -4.94 -1.62 -19.15
CA GLY A 313 -5.35 -2.07 -20.49
C GLY A 313 -6.81 -1.71 -20.80
N SER A 314 -7.58 -2.66 -21.28
CA SER A 314 -8.99 -2.46 -21.65
C SER A 314 -9.91 -2.13 -20.45
N LEU A 315 -9.47 -2.35 -19.20
CA LEU A 315 -10.22 -1.95 -18.01
C LEU A 315 -10.10 -0.45 -17.72
N GLY A 316 -9.23 0.26 -18.45
CA GLY A 316 -9.01 1.69 -18.28
C GLY A 316 -7.78 2.01 -17.45
N LYS A 317 -7.86 3.03 -16.60
CA LYS A 317 -6.76 3.52 -15.78
C LYS A 317 -7.19 3.71 -14.34
N ALA A 318 -6.25 3.53 -13.41
CA ALA A 318 -6.38 4.00 -12.04
C ALA A 318 -5.46 5.20 -11.82
N SER A 319 -5.92 6.15 -11.03
CA SER A 319 -5.11 7.30 -10.61
C SER A 319 -5.27 7.54 -9.12
N GLN A 320 -4.20 8.00 -8.48
CA GLN A 320 -4.24 8.45 -7.11
C GLN A 320 -3.58 9.81 -6.98
N LEU A 321 -4.13 10.62 -6.09
CA LEU A 321 -3.56 11.89 -5.67
C LEU A 321 -3.49 11.88 -4.15
N ALA A 322 -2.37 12.31 -3.58
CA ALA A 322 -2.25 12.52 -2.14
C ALA A 322 -1.70 13.91 -1.82
N LEU A 323 -2.19 14.42 -0.71
CA LEU A 323 -1.71 15.64 -0.07
C LEU A 323 -1.23 15.27 1.32
N ARG A 324 -0.04 15.78 1.69
CA ARG A 324 0.58 15.60 2.99
C ARG A 324 0.87 16.96 3.60
N PHE A 325 0.60 17.07 4.87
CA PHE A 325 0.80 18.27 5.64
C PHE A 325 1.47 17.93 6.97
N GLN A 326 2.63 18.54 7.25
CA GLN A 326 3.46 18.30 8.46
C GLN A 326 3.59 19.60 9.27
N PHE A 327 3.40 19.50 10.61
CA PHE A 327 3.38 20.66 11.51
C PHE A 327 3.82 20.31 12.94
#